data_3450f65ab5521845e7fcdb05afd8c62c
#
_entry.id   3450f65ab5521845e7fcdb05afd8c62c
#
_cell.length_a   1.000
_cell.length_b   1.000
_cell.length_c   1.000
_cell.angle_alpha   90.00
_cell.angle_beta   90.00
_cell.angle_gamma   90.00
#
_symmetry.space_group_name_H-M   'P 1'
#
loop_
_entity.id
_entity.type
_entity.pdbx_description
1 polymer ?
#
loop_
_entity_poly.entity_id
_entity_poly.type
_entity_poly.pdbx_seq_one_letter_code
_entity_poly.pdbx_strand_id
1 'polypeptide(L)'
;MSTTRLMILGLVRWLQPVHGYYVRRELESWNVEEWAAIAPGSIYHALRKLSQEGLLEEVGTEQVSARPARTSYRVTPAGEQEFQELLRRYWWDYKAPVDPFQVAFSFIWCMPPEEAAAALRHRAARLRAVSGGQAAMVESEFMRANKPVHVAWMFELSVARAELEADWCERMADRIEAGELRGDWEPVGFDERVEAGRIVREAASRSNEK
;
A
#
# COMPACT_ATOMS: atom_id res chain seq x y z
N MET A 1 -4.42 2.15 -13.72
CA MET A 1 -5.37 1.11 -13.27
C MET A 1 -5.30 1.08 -11.76
N SER A 2 -6.43 0.93 -11.09
CA SER A 2 -6.56 1.22 -9.66
C SER A 2 -6.71 -0.07 -8.84
N THR A 3 -6.00 -0.18 -7.72
CA THR A 3 -6.20 -1.19 -6.68
C THR A 3 -7.65 -1.22 -6.20
N THR A 4 -8.33 -0.07 -6.17
CA THR A 4 -9.76 0.06 -5.89
C THR A 4 -10.60 -0.81 -6.82
N ARG A 5 -10.26 -0.88 -8.12
CA ARG A 5 -10.98 -1.70 -9.12
C ARG A 5 -10.86 -3.19 -8.80
N LEU A 6 -9.64 -3.67 -8.52
CA LEU A 6 -9.41 -5.06 -8.11
C LEU A 6 -10.19 -5.38 -6.83
N MET A 7 -10.13 -4.50 -5.83
CA MET A 7 -10.78 -4.69 -4.54
C MET A 7 -12.29 -4.80 -4.66
N ILE A 8 -12.93 -3.91 -5.43
CA ILE A 8 -14.38 -3.91 -5.59
C ILE A 8 -14.85 -5.11 -6.41
N LEU A 9 -14.18 -5.44 -7.52
CA LEU A 9 -14.53 -6.63 -8.30
C LEU A 9 -14.39 -7.91 -7.46
N GLY A 10 -13.31 -8.05 -6.69
CA GLY A 10 -13.08 -9.18 -5.82
C GLY A 10 -14.13 -9.32 -4.73
N LEU A 11 -14.52 -8.21 -4.10
CA LEU A 11 -15.52 -8.23 -3.03
C LEU A 11 -16.93 -8.49 -3.57
N VAL A 12 -17.32 -7.85 -4.68
CA VAL A 12 -18.62 -8.13 -5.33
C VAL A 12 -18.68 -9.58 -5.77
N ARG A 13 -17.61 -10.11 -6.39
CA ARG A 13 -17.50 -11.53 -6.79
C ARG A 13 -17.72 -12.49 -5.62
N TRP A 14 -17.22 -12.16 -4.46
CA TRP A 14 -17.37 -12.99 -3.26
C TRP A 14 -18.77 -12.95 -2.65
N LEU A 15 -19.40 -11.75 -2.62
CA LEU A 15 -20.66 -11.51 -1.90
C LEU A 15 -21.90 -11.47 -2.80
N GLN A 16 -21.76 -11.59 -4.12
CA GLN A 16 -22.82 -11.36 -5.10
C GLN A 16 -24.06 -12.29 -4.95
N PRO A 17 -25.28 -11.79 -5.21
CA PRO A 17 -25.58 -10.38 -5.48
C PRO A 17 -25.50 -9.53 -4.21
N VAL A 18 -24.85 -8.37 -4.27
CA VAL A 18 -24.57 -7.54 -3.09
C VAL A 18 -24.93 -6.08 -3.28
N HIS A 19 -25.56 -5.47 -2.28
CA HIS A 19 -25.83 -4.04 -2.28
C HIS A 19 -24.56 -3.20 -2.08
N GLY A 20 -24.44 -2.07 -2.77
CA GLY A 20 -23.30 -1.16 -2.64
C GLY A 20 -23.04 -0.71 -1.20
N TYR A 21 -24.06 -0.62 -0.37
CA TYR A 21 -23.91 -0.34 1.06
C TYR A 21 -23.09 -1.42 1.79
N TYR A 22 -23.35 -2.70 1.52
CA TYR A 22 -22.60 -3.79 2.15
C TYR A 22 -21.16 -3.87 1.64
N VAL A 23 -20.95 -3.60 0.33
CA VAL A 23 -19.58 -3.47 -0.22
C VAL A 23 -18.78 -2.39 0.51
N ARG A 24 -19.37 -1.22 0.70
CA ARG A 24 -18.74 -0.14 1.45
C ARG A 24 -18.44 -0.56 2.90
N ARG A 25 -19.44 -1.07 3.61
CA ARG A 25 -19.31 -1.47 5.02
C ARG A 25 -18.23 -2.53 5.21
N GLU A 26 -18.15 -3.51 4.31
CA GLU A 26 -17.14 -4.56 4.39
C GLU A 26 -15.74 -3.98 4.18
N LEU A 27 -15.54 -3.11 3.18
CA LEU A 27 -14.26 -2.44 2.94
C LEU A 27 -13.85 -1.53 4.12
N GLU A 28 -14.80 -0.82 4.72
CA GLU A 28 -14.55 -0.04 5.94
C GLU A 28 -14.11 -0.94 7.11
N SER A 29 -14.73 -2.14 7.26
CA SER A 29 -14.34 -3.09 8.30
C SER A 29 -12.92 -3.64 8.13
N TRP A 30 -12.39 -3.61 6.92
CA TRP A 30 -11.00 -3.97 6.59
C TRP A 30 -10.02 -2.82 6.76
N ASN A 31 -10.50 -1.62 7.09
CA ASN A 31 -9.72 -0.39 7.21
C ASN A 31 -8.89 -0.08 5.94
N VAL A 32 -9.51 -0.29 4.75
CA VAL A 32 -8.81 -0.19 3.45
C VAL A 32 -8.30 1.22 3.14
N GLU A 33 -8.78 2.23 3.83
CA GLU A 33 -8.29 3.60 3.69
C GLU A 33 -6.82 3.71 4.10
N GLU A 34 -6.42 3.03 5.16
CA GLU A 34 -5.04 3.10 5.69
C GLU A 34 -4.03 2.32 4.83
N TRP A 35 -4.37 1.09 4.41
CA TRP A 35 -3.38 0.22 3.76
C TRP A 35 -3.53 0.10 2.24
N ALA A 36 -4.71 0.43 1.68
CA ALA A 36 -4.99 0.38 0.25
C ALA A 36 -5.28 1.76 -0.36
N ALA A 37 -5.28 2.82 0.44
CA ALA A 37 -5.61 4.20 0.05
C ALA A 37 -6.96 4.32 -0.68
N ILE A 38 -7.98 3.58 -0.22
CA ILE A 38 -9.33 3.56 -0.80
C ILE A 38 -10.26 4.36 0.13
N ALA A 39 -10.51 5.62 -0.24
CA ALA A 39 -11.42 6.46 0.54
C ALA A 39 -12.87 5.96 0.43
N PRO A 40 -13.66 5.96 1.53
CA PRO A 40 -15.05 5.50 1.54
C PRO A 40 -15.94 6.14 0.47
N GLY A 41 -15.73 7.42 0.18
CA GLY A 41 -16.46 8.16 -0.86
C GLY A 41 -16.18 7.67 -2.29
N SER A 42 -15.01 7.06 -2.54
CA SER A 42 -14.64 6.56 -3.86
C SER A 42 -15.33 5.23 -4.22
N ILE A 43 -15.83 4.48 -3.24
CA ILE A 43 -16.40 3.13 -3.42
C ILE A 43 -17.67 3.18 -4.30
N TYR A 44 -18.61 4.09 -4.00
CA TYR A 44 -19.82 4.23 -4.81
C TYR A 44 -19.54 4.76 -6.22
N HIS A 45 -18.53 5.63 -6.34
CA HIS A 45 -18.10 6.09 -7.66
C HIS A 45 -17.53 4.95 -8.48
N ALA A 46 -16.70 4.11 -7.88
CA ALA A 46 -16.10 2.96 -8.53
C ALA A 46 -17.13 1.89 -8.90
N LEU A 47 -18.12 1.59 -8.03
CA LEU A 47 -19.23 0.67 -8.36
C LEU A 47 -19.98 1.14 -9.61
N ARG A 48 -20.39 2.41 -9.64
CA ARG A 48 -21.08 2.98 -10.81
C ARG A 48 -20.22 2.94 -12.08
N LYS A 49 -18.95 3.27 -11.96
CA LYS A 49 -18.01 3.24 -13.09
C LYS A 49 -17.85 1.83 -13.64
N LEU A 50 -17.69 0.84 -12.78
CA LEU A 50 -17.59 -0.57 -13.17
C LEU A 50 -18.87 -1.09 -13.82
N SER A 51 -20.05 -0.63 -13.38
CA SER A 51 -21.33 -0.93 -14.01
C SER A 51 -21.44 -0.29 -15.39
N GLN A 52 -21.06 0.99 -15.54
CA GLN A 52 -21.04 1.69 -16.83
C GLN A 52 -20.08 1.04 -17.85
N GLU A 53 -18.99 0.46 -17.37
CA GLU A 53 -18.02 -0.28 -18.19
C GLU A 53 -18.45 -1.73 -18.50
N GLY A 54 -19.62 -2.15 -18.01
CA GLY A 54 -20.15 -3.51 -18.23
C GLY A 54 -19.43 -4.61 -17.44
N LEU A 55 -18.63 -4.25 -16.42
CA LEU A 55 -17.92 -5.20 -15.57
C LEU A 55 -18.75 -5.66 -14.36
N LEU A 56 -19.71 -4.84 -13.95
CA LEU A 56 -20.76 -5.19 -13.00
C LEU A 56 -22.11 -5.02 -13.68
N GLU A 57 -23.06 -5.88 -13.36
CA GLU A 57 -24.46 -5.71 -13.69
C GLU A 57 -25.28 -5.32 -12.46
N GLU A 58 -26.29 -4.49 -12.66
CA GLU A 58 -27.25 -4.11 -11.64
C GLU A 58 -28.42 -5.14 -11.66
N VAL A 59 -28.55 -5.93 -10.60
CA VAL A 59 -29.50 -7.05 -10.52
C VAL A 59 -30.63 -6.77 -9.54
N GLY A 60 -31.35 -5.72 -9.75
CA GLY A 60 -32.50 -5.33 -8.96
C GLY A 60 -32.29 -4.04 -8.17
N THR A 61 -33.36 -3.28 -8.11
CA THR A 61 -33.45 -2.07 -7.30
C THR A 61 -34.63 -2.26 -6.37
N GLU A 62 -34.38 -2.59 -5.11
CA GLU A 62 -35.44 -2.67 -4.11
C GLU A 62 -35.73 -1.27 -3.57
N GLN A 63 -36.94 -0.81 -3.79
CA GLN A 63 -37.47 0.39 -3.17
C GLN A 63 -38.23 -0.01 -1.89
N VAL A 64 -37.52 0.00 -0.76
CA VAL A 64 -38.16 -0.28 0.55
C VAL A 64 -38.65 1.05 1.14
N SER A 65 -39.93 1.38 0.95
CA SER A 65 -40.62 2.58 1.50
C SER A 65 -39.75 3.86 1.39
N ALA A 66 -39.94 4.91 2.04
CA ALA A 66 -39.29 6.21 1.95
C ALA A 66 -37.72 6.26 2.00
N ARG A 67 -37.02 5.15 1.80
CA ARG A 67 -35.54 5.07 1.72
C ARG A 67 -35.06 5.08 0.26
N PRO A 68 -33.84 5.64 -0.03
CA PRO A 68 -33.27 5.57 -1.36
C PRO A 68 -33.23 4.15 -1.89
N ALA A 69 -33.56 3.98 -3.18
CA ALA A 69 -33.49 2.69 -3.88
C ALA A 69 -32.11 2.03 -3.70
N ARG A 70 -32.09 0.76 -3.36
CA ARG A 70 -30.85 -0.02 -3.12
C ARG A 70 -30.52 -0.83 -4.37
N THR A 71 -29.41 -0.50 -5.01
CA THR A 71 -28.91 -1.24 -6.17
C THR A 71 -28.03 -2.40 -5.70
N SER A 72 -28.32 -3.62 -6.17
CA SER A 72 -27.48 -4.80 -6.02
C SER A 72 -26.62 -5.01 -7.25
N TYR A 73 -25.41 -5.49 -7.04
CA TYR A 73 -24.42 -5.69 -8.09
C TYR A 73 -24.03 -7.18 -8.17
N ARG A 74 -23.73 -7.62 -9.41
CA ARG A 74 -23.11 -8.91 -9.71
C ARG A 74 -21.99 -8.70 -10.72
N VAL A 75 -20.93 -9.52 -10.64
CA VAL A 75 -19.82 -9.49 -11.61
C VAL A 75 -20.29 -10.12 -12.93
N THR A 76 -20.01 -9.45 -14.03
CA THR A 76 -20.24 -9.99 -15.38
C THR A 76 -19.09 -10.92 -15.82
N PRO A 77 -19.22 -11.72 -16.88
CA PRO A 77 -18.09 -12.47 -17.45
C PRO A 77 -16.88 -11.57 -17.81
N ALA A 78 -17.12 -10.36 -18.32
CA ALA A 78 -16.07 -9.38 -18.59
C ALA A 78 -15.43 -8.87 -17.28
N GLY A 79 -16.23 -8.67 -16.23
CA GLY A 79 -15.74 -8.30 -14.90
C GLY A 79 -14.89 -9.40 -14.26
N GLU A 80 -15.26 -10.66 -14.42
CA GLU A 80 -14.46 -11.80 -13.97
C GLU A 80 -13.10 -11.86 -14.69
N GLN A 81 -13.09 -11.67 -16.00
CA GLN A 81 -11.86 -11.61 -16.78
C GLN A 81 -10.95 -10.45 -16.29
N GLU A 82 -11.49 -9.25 -16.18
CA GLU A 82 -10.75 -8.08 -15.67
C GLU A 82 -10.19 -8.33 -14.27
N PHE A 83 -10.98 -8.93 -13.36
CA PHE A 83 -10.52 -9.29 -12.02
C PHE A 83 -9.30 -10.21 -12.07
N GLN A 84 -9.37 -11.28 -12.87
CA GLN A 84 -8.28 -12.26 -13.01
C GLN A 84 -7.02 -11.62 -13.63
N GLU A 85 -7.17 -10.75 -14.61
CA GLU A 85 -6.06 -10.03 -15.23
C GLU A 85 -5.37 -9.09 -14.25
N LEU A 86 -6.16 -8.30 -13.49
CA LEU A 86 -5.64 -7.41 -12.46
C LEU A 86 -4.94 -8.19 -11.34
N LEU A 87 -5.54 -9.30 -10.89
CA LEU A 87 -4.98 -10.15 -9.86
C LEU A 87 -3.60 -10.68 -10.29
N ARG A 88 -3.52 -11.31 -11.48
CA ARG A 88 -2.24 -11.81 -12.00
C ARG A 88 -1.22 -10.70 -12.15
N ARG A 89 -1.61 -9.54 -12.68
CA ARG A 89 -0.71 -8.40 -12.83
C ARG A 89 -0.09 -7.98 -11.50
N TYR A 90 -0.88 -7.77 -10.45
CA TYR A 90 -0.36 -7.36 -9.15
C TYR A 90 0.45 -8.45 -8.44
N TRP A 91 0.27 -9.70 -8.79
CA TRP A 91 1.09 -10.79 -8.27
C TRP A 91 2.45 -10.91 -8.97
N TRP A 92 2.51 -10.68 -10.28
CA TRP A 92 3.72 -10.89 -11.06
C TRP A 92 4.53 -9.60 -11.29
N ASP A 93 3.88 -8.47 -11.41
CA ASP A 93 4.54 -7.20 -11.64
C ASP A 93 4.98 -6.57 -10.32
N TYR A 94 6.26 -6.68 -9.99
CA TYR A 94 6.80 -5.95 -8.85
C TYR A 94 6.93 -4.46 -9.17
N LYS A 95 6.30 -3.63 -8.34
CA LYS A 95 6.47 -2.18 -8.35
C LYS A 95 6.82 -1.73 -6.95
N ALA A 96 7.98 -1.08 -6.80
CA ALA A 96 8.34 -0.49 -5.53
C ALA A 96 7.30 0.58 -5.14
N PRO A 97 6.81 0.58 -3.91
CA PRO A 97 5.95 1.65 -3.44
C PRO A 97 6.73 2.98 -3.39
N VAL A 98 6.02 4.07 -3.68
CA VAL A 98 6.59 5.42 -3.47
C VAL A 98 6.58 5.70 -1.97
N ASP A 99 7.77 5.91 -1.42
CA ASP A 99 7.94 6.21 0.00
C ASP A 99 8.36 7.68 0.20
N PRO A 100 7.49 8.53 0.78
CA PRO A 100 7.82 9.91 1.08
C PRO A 100 9.04 10.06 2.01
N PHE A 101 9.29 9.08 2.88
CA PHE A 101 10.47 9.09 3.74
C PHE A 101 11.76 8.98 2.94
N GLN A 102 11.82 8.11 1.92
CA GLN A 102 13.01 8.03 1.06
C GLN A 102 13.27 9.35 0.31
N VAL A 103 12.20 10.03 -0.11
CA VAL A 103 12.32 11.37 -0.71
C VAL A 103 12.89 12.37 0.29
N ALA A 104 12.38 12.41 1.52
CA ALA A 104 12.91 13.27 2.57
C ALA A 104 14.35 12.89 2.94
N PHE A 105 14.64 11.60 3.06
CA PHE A 105 15.96 11.08 3.41
C PHE A 105 17.04 11.45 2.38
N SER A 106 16.68 11.60 1.10
CA SER A 106 17.62 12.07 0.07
C SER A 106 18.14 13.49 0.30
N PHE A 107 17.56 14.23 1.25
CA PHE A 107 17.97 15.57 1.68
C PHE A 107 18.45 15.59 3.15
N ILE A 108 18.84 14.46 3.71
CA ILE A 108 19.27 14.36 5.12
C ILE A 108 20.43 15.31 5.45
N TRP A 109 21.28 15.61 4.51
CA TRP A 109 22.40 16.56 4.62
C TRP A 109 21.95 18.01 4.87
N CYS A 110 20.66 18.33 4.67
CA CYS A 110 20.07 19.64 5.01
C CYS A 110 19.66 19.76 6.48
N MET A 111 19.72 18.64 7.26
CA MET A 111 19.36 18.63 8.67
C MET A 111 20.60 18.63 9.57
N PRO A 112 20.54 19.24 10.76
CA PRO A 112 21.55 19.04 11.80
C PRO A 112 21.66 17.53 12.13
N PRO A 113 22.88 16.98 12.26
CA PRO A 113 23.08 15.54 12.50
C PRO A 113 22.33 15.02 13.73
N GLU A 114 22.32 15.77 14.82
CA GLU A 114 21.58 15.42 16.04
C GLU A 114 20.06 15.36 15.84
N GLU A 115 19.50 16.25 15.00
CA GLU A 115 18.09 16.24 14.66
C GLU A 115 17.76 15.05 13.75
N ALA A 116 18.62 14.76 12.79
CA ALA A 116 18.48 13.61 11.89
C ALA A 116 18.49 12.28 12.66
N ALA A 117 19.44 12.11 13.58
CA ALA A 117 19.51 10.93 14.45
C ALA A 117 18.27 10.79 15.33
N ALA A 118 17.83 11.87 15.97
CA ALA A 118 16.63 11.89 16.80
C ALA A 118 15.37 11.55 16.00
N ALA A 119 15.22 12.06 14.77
CA ALA A 119 14.12 11.76 13.86
C ALA A 119 14.07 10.27 13.49
N LEU A 120 15.23 9.67 13.19
CA LEU A 120 15.34 8.24 12.89
C LEU A 120 14.97 7.37 14.09
N ARG A 121 15.43 7.70 15.30
CA ARG A 121 15.04 6.99 16.52
C ARG A 121 13.54 7.10 16.80
N HIS A 122 12.97 8.29 16.61
CA HIS A 122 11.53 8.48 16.73
C HIS A 122 10.77 7.61 15.73
N ARG A 123 11.23 7.57 14.47
CA ARG A 123 10.63 6.72 13.43
C ARG A 123 10.72 5.24 13.81
N ALA A 124 11.85 4.77 14.28
CA ALA A 124 12.04 3.39 14.75
C ALA A 124 11.04 3.04 15.87
N ALA A 125 10.92 3.90 16.87
CA ALA A 125 9.96 3.70 17.97
C ALA A 125 8.50 3.62 17.47
N ARG A 126 8.11 4.47 16.52
CA ARG A 126 6.78 4.45 15.91
C ARG A 126 6.53 3.16 15.12
N LEU A 127 7.50 2.71 14.33
CA LEU A 127 7.42 1.46 13.57
C LEU A 127 7.27 0.25 14.49
N ARG A 128 8.05 0.17 15.58
CA ARG A 128 7.93 -0.90 16.58
C ARG A 128 6.58 -0.89 17.30
N ALA A 129 6.03 0.29 17.60
CA ALA A 129 4.70 0.37 18.20
C ALA A 129 3.61 -0.16 17.25
N VAL A 130 3.70 0.14 15.96
CA VAL A 130 2.78 -0.37 14.92
C VAL A 130 2.96 -1.88 14.75
N SER A 131 4.20 -2.37 14.59
CA SER A 131 4.49 -3.80 14.41
C SER A 131 4.03 -4.62 15.61
N GLY A 132 4.25 -4.14 16.84
CA GLY A 132 3.79 -4.82 18.05
C GLY A 132 2.27 -4.96 18.11
N GLY A 133 1.52 -3.93 17.74
CA GLY A 133 0.05 -4.00 17.64
C GLY A 133 -0.43 -5.00 16.58
N GLN A 134 0.22 -5.02 15.42
CA GLN A 134 -0.10 -5.96 14.34
C GLN A 134 0.29 -7.41 14.70
N ALA A 135 1.42 -7.64 15.33
CA ALA A 135 1.84 -8.96 15.81
C ALA A 135 0.83 -9.53 16.84
N ALA A 136 0.41 -8.71 17.80
CA ALA A 136 -0.62 -9.10 18.76
C ALA A 136 -1.95 -9.45 18.07
N MET A 137 -2.32 -8.76 16.98
CA MET A 137 -3.50 -9.09 16.19
C MET A 137 -3.37 -10.45 15.50
N VAL A 138 -2.21 -10.77 14.91
CA VAL A 138 -1.94 -12.08 14.28
C VAL A 138 -2.12 -13.22 15.28
N GLU A 139 -1.62 -13.05 16.49
CA GLU A 139 -1.69 -14.05 17.55
C GLU A 139 -3.07 -14.15 18.21
N SER A 140 -3.98 -13.22 17.93
CA SER A 140 -5.28 -13.16 18.58
C SER A 140 -6.18 -14.35 18.22
N GLU A 141 -7.03 -14.74 19.16
CA GLU A 141 -8.08 -15.73 18.91
C GLU A 141 -9.09 -15.23 17.86
N PHE A 142 -9.34 -13.92 17.84
CA PHE A 142 -10.20 -13.30 16.83
C PHE A 142 -9.68 -13.56 15.42
N MET A 143 -8.38 -13.38 15.17
CA MET A 143 -7.77 -13.64 13.87
C MET A 143 -7.94 -15.10 13.47
N ARG A 144 -7.58 -16.03 14.37
CA ARG A 144 -7.67 -17.46 14.11
C ARG A 144 -9.09 -17.96 13.86
N ALA A 145 -10.07 -17.43 14.59
CA ALA A 145 -11.46 -17.88 14.51
C ALA A 145 -12.25 -17.23 13.36
N ASN A 146 -11.91 -16.00 12.97
CA ASN A 146 -12.78 -15.19 12.11
C ASN A 146 -12.15 -14.74 10.79
N LYS A 147 -10.85 -14.97 10.57
CA LYS A 147 -10.17 -14.52 9.36
C LYS A 147 -9.50 -15.67 8.61
N PRO A 148 -9.52 -15.67 7.26
CA PRO A 148 -8.73 -16.61 6.47
C PRO A 148 -7.22 -16.44 6.76
N VAL A 149 -6.48 -17.54 6.72
CA VAL A 149 -5.04 -17.57 7.07
C VAL A 149 -4.19 -16.54 6.30
N HIS A 150 -4.51 -16.29 5.04
CA HIS A 150 -3.76 -15.30 4.24
C HIS A 150 -3.85 -13.87 4.80
N VAL A 151 -4.88 -13.55 5.58
CA VAL A 151 -4.99 -12.25 6.27
C VAL A 151 -3.91 -12.14 7.35
N ALA A 152 -3.66 -13.21 8.11
CA ALA A 152 -2.55 -13.26 9.05
C ALA A 152 -1.21 -13.07 8.34
N TRP A 153 -0.97 -13.74 7.19
CA TRP A 153 0.25 -13.57 6.39
C TRP A 153 0.46 -12.13 5.87
N MET A 154 -0.63 -11.41 5.55
CA MET A 154 -0.52 -9.99 5.19
C MET A 154 0.00 -9.16 6.36
N PHE A 155 -0.48 -9.42 7.58
CA PHE A 155 0.02 -8.74 8.77
C PHE A 155 1.47 -9.15 9.10
N GLU A 156 1.82 -10.42 8.98
CA GLU A 156 3.20 -10.90 9.14
C GLU A 156 4.18 -10.17 8.21
N LEU A 157 3.79 -9.99 6.93
CA LEU A 157 4.61 -9.21 6.00
C LEU A 157 4.74 -7.75 6.42
N SER A 158 3.66 -7.14 6.93
CA SER A 158 3.67 -5.75 7.42
C SER A 158 4.57 -5.61 8.64
N VAL A 159 4.49 -6.54 9.60
CA VAL A 159 5.36 -6.60 10.78
C VAL A 159 6.82 -6.71 10.37
N ALA A 160 7.16 -7.68 9.50
CA ALA A 160 8.53 -7.88 9.05
C ALA A 160 9.13 -6.64 8.36
N ARG A 161 8.34 -5.92 7.56
CA ARG A 161 8.77 -4.68 6.93
C ARG A 161 9.03 -3.57 7.95
N ALA A 162 8.12 -3.40 8.92
CA ALA A 162 8.23 -2.37 9.94
C ALA A 162 9.44 -2.62 10.86
N GLU A 163 9.69 -3.87 11.25
CA GLU A 163 10.84 -4.24 12.07
C GLU A 163 12.16 -4.04 11.34
N LEU A 164 12.24 -4.47 10.06
CA LEU A 164 13.44 -4.25 9.24
C LEU A 164 13.77 -2.76 9.11
N GLU A 165 12.75 -1.93 8.86
CA GLU A 165 12.93 -0.49 8.74
C GLU A 165 13.28 0.15 10.08
N ALA A 166 12.67 -0.29 11.20
CA ALA A 166 13.00 0.21 12.53
C ALA A 166 14.47 -0.07 12.88
N ASP A 167 14.94 -1.29 12.64
CA ASP A 167 16.33 -1.67 12.88
C ASP A 167 17.30 -0.91 11.98
N TRP A 168 16.90 -0.64 10.74
CA TRP A 168 17.70 0.19 9.84
C TRP A 168 17.79 1.64 10.36
N CYS A 169 16.67 2.21 10.81
CA CYS A 169 16.63 3.56 11.37
C CYS A 169 17.57 3.69 12.60
N GLU A 170 17.55 2.72 13.51
CA GLU A 170 18.45 2.71 14.67
C GLU A 170 19.92 2.67 14.23
N ARG A 171 20.28 1.75 13.34
CA ARG A 171 21.65 1.68 12.82
C ARG A 171 22.09 2.96 12.13
N MET A 172 21.22 3.63 11.40
CA MET A 172 21.56 4.91 10.74
C MET A 172 21.70 6.04 11.76
N ALA A 173 20.87 6.07 12.81
CA ALA A 173 21.03 7.01 13.90
C ALA A 173 22.38 6.85 14.61
N ASP A 174 22.79 5.60 14.93
CA ASP A 174 24.10 5.30 15.52
C ASP A 174 25.27 5.80 14.64
N ARG A 175 25.18 5.59 13.31
CA ARG A 175 26.20 6.03 12.35
C ARG A 175 26.30 7.55 12.25
N ILE A 176 25.15 8.24 12.31
CA ILE A 176 25.12 9.71 12.31
C ILE A 176 25.75 10.23 13.60
N GLU A 177 25.42 9.67 14.76
CA GLU A 177 26.00 10.03 16.06
C GLU A 177 27.51 9.74 16.11
N ALA A 178 27.97 8.69 15.41
CA ALA A 178 29.40 8.40 15.22
C ALA A 178 30.11 9.36 14.24
N GLY A 179 29.39 10.33 13.64
CA GLY A 179 29.95 11.35 12.76
C GLY A 179 30.11 10.92 11.30
N GLU A 180 29.42 9.86 10.85
CA GLU A 180 29.47 9.42 9.45
C GLU A 180 28.71 10.37 8.50
N LEU A 181 27.70 11.09 9.01
CA LEU A 181 27.04 12.15 8.26
C LEU A 181 27.90 13.44 8.34
N ARG A 182 28.85 13.58 7.44
CA ARG A 182 29.76 14.72 7.43
C ARG A 182 29.16 15.89 6.64
N GLY A 183 29.33 17.10 7.16
CA GLY A 183 28.91 18.33 6.49
C GLY A 183 29.85 18.81 5.38
N ASP A 184 30.92 18.06 5.10
CA ASP A 184 31.96 18.39 4.12
C ASP A 184 31.71 17.80 2.72
N TRP A 185 30.52 17.21 2.50
CA TRP A 185 30.12 16.79 1.16
C TRP A 185 29.78 18.03 0.32
N GLU A 186 30.64 18.36 -0.60
CA GLU A 186 30.36 19.36 -1.59
C GLU A 186 29.78 18.71 -2.84
N PRO A 187 28.64 19.23 -3.35
CA PRO A 187 28.10 18.71 -4.60
C PRO A 187 29.06 19.00 -5.75
N VAL A 188 29.55 17.97 -6.41
CA VAL A 188 30.25 18.10 -7.72
C VAL A 188 29.42 18.92 -8.70
N GLY A 189 30.10 19.61 -9.62
CA GLY A 189 29.43 20.44 -10.62
C GLY A 189 28.33 19.73 -11.40
N PHE A 190 27.34 20.47 -11.90
CA PHE A 190 26.18 19.89 -12.56
C PHE A 190 26.56 18.93 -13.70
N ASP A 191 27.53 19.32 -14.54
CA ASP A 191 27.96 18.51 -15.68
C ASP A 191 28.66 17.22 -15.25
N GLU A 192 29.47 17.24 -14.19
CA GLU A 192 30.13 16.06 -13.62
C GLU A 192 29.11 15.09 -13.01
N ARG A 193 28.05 15.62 -12.38
CA ARG A 193 26.92 14.78 -11.83
C ARG A 193 26.11 14.13 -12.93
N VAL A 194 25.86 14.83 -14.03
CA VAL A 194 25.15 14.29 -15.20
C VAL A 194 25.94 13.13 -15.80
N GLU A 195 27.26 13.30 -15.96
CA GLU A 195 28.13 12.24 -16.50
C GLU A 195 28.21 11.03 -15.55
N ALA A 196 28.40 11.25 -14.25
CA ALA A 196 28.38 10.16 -13.26
C ALA A 196 27.04 9.41 -13.24
N GLY A 197 25.92 10.11 -13.32
CA GLY A 197 24.59 9.52 -13.40
C GLY A 197 24.35 8.74 -14.70
N ARG A 198 24.99 9.11 -15.81
CA ARG A 198 24.97 8.35 -17.06
C ARG A 198 25.71 7.03 -16.90
N ILE A 199 26.91 7.05 -16.34
CA ILE A 199 27.74 5.86 -16.10
C ILE A 199 27.00 4.85 -15.21
N VAL A 200 26.36 5.30 -14.12
CA VAL A 200 25.60 4.43 -13.20
C VAL A 200 24.42 3.77 -13.92
N ARG A 201 23.68 4.52 -14.75
CA ARG A 201 22.56 3.96 -15.52
C ARG A 201 23.00 2.92 -16.54
N GLU A 202 24.10 3.16 -17.25
CA GLU A 202 24.67 2.21 -18.20
C GLU A 202 25.16 0.92 -17.52
N ALA A 203 25.75 1.04 -16.33
CA ALA A 203 26.16 -0.12 -15.53
C ALA A 203 24.96 -0.96 -15.05
N ALA A 204 23.89 -0.30 -14.58
CA ALA A 204 22.67 -0.97 -14.16
C ALA A 204 21.96 -1.69 -15.33
N SER A 205 21.93 -1.09 -16.53
CA SER A 205 21.35 -1.72 -17.72
C SER A 205 22.08 -2.99 -18.12
N ARG A 206 23.43 -3.00 -18.04
CA ARG A 206 24.24 -4.20 -18.34
C ARG A 206 24.11 -5.32 -17.32
N SER A 207 23.71 -5.01 -16.10
CA SER A 207 23.44 -6.02 -15.06
C SER A 207 22.06 -6.71 -15.23
N ASN A 208 21.13 -6.06 -15.90
CA ASN A 208 19.77 -6.62 -16.15
C ASN A 208 19.69 -7.47 -17.43
N GLU A 209 20.75 -7.50 -18.27
CA GLU A 209 20.83 -8.28 -19.50
C GLU A 209 21.56 -9.64 -19.33
N LYS A 210 21.96 -9.96 -18.11
CA LYS A 210 22.58 -11.24 -17.73
C LYS A 210 21.65 -12.06 -16.83
#